data_36d5a79e1b599a6beadf3c60a054426d
#
_entry.id   36d5a79e1b599a6beadf3c60a054426d
#
_cell.length_a   1.000
_cell.length_b   1.000
_cell.length_c   1.000
_cell.angle_alpha   90.00
_cell.angle_beta   90.00
_cell.angle_gamma   90.00
#
_symmetry.space_group_name_H-M   'P 1'
#
loop_
_entity.id
_entity.type
_entity.pdbx_description
1 polymer ?
#
loop_
_entity_poly.entity_id
_entity_poly.type
_entity_poly.pdbx_seq_one_letter_code
_entity_poly.pdbx_strand_id
1 'polypeptide(L)'
;MTAPTPTQTSTDQRLVATMVVATVACVYPGFLVGAVSIQVSDEFGVTAGRYGWAMSSYFLAATATSILGGRLVQRIGPRHQLSGCLILTIVTQSLIATMARSFLAMVVLLAVCGVVNALNQTAVNLALTTARLPRLGLAIALKQSGMPSAAMVSGATVPLLALTLGWRSTFVLGVVLASVALVLVQLFVGRGSVETLRSARPSSSRRALGWSLVGGSFLAFAAGGLTSWTVASGVEAGLSEGVAGWMLSLGAAFGIGWRLFWGVRTDTMVAQPYSMAAGLAALGSIGTLGLAAGGAGVHVASTLLAFGAGWAWPVFTNFGIMRANGDAAGAASGVTQMGIYLGVFAGPLTTGWMIDEYGFGAMWLLVGTCMLVGAALTFWIRDEF
;
A
#
# COMPACT_ATOMS: atom_id res chain seq x y z
N MET A 1 10.96 -31.80 15.52
CA MET A 1 11.39 -30.45 15.06
C MET A 1 12.31 -29.89 16.12
N THR A 2 13.62 -29.74 15.82
CA THR A 2 14.59 -29.12 16.73
C THR A 2 14.32 -27.61 16.80
N ALA A 3 14.39 -27.02 18.00
CA ALA A 3 14.23 -25.58 18.19
C ALA A 3 15.31 -24.84 17.37
N PRO A 4 14.96 -23.72 16.69
CA PRO A 4 15.94 -22.95 15.92
C PRO A 4 17.04 -22.39 16.84
N THR A 5 18.28 -22.41 16.36
CA THR A 5 19.41 -21.86 17.09
C THR A 5 19.31 -20.34 17.20
N PRO A 6 19.82 -19.68 18.25
CA PRO A 6 19.76 -18.22 18.42
C PRO A 6 20.31 -17.43 17.22
N THR A 7 21.32 -17.95 16.55
CA THR A 7 21.90 -17.36 15.32
C THR A 7 20.95 -17.41 14.13
N GLN A 8 20.18 -18.48 13.98
CA GLN A 8 19.21 -18.65 12.91
C GLN A 8 18.04 -17.66 13.08
N THR A 9 17.56 -17.50 14.31
CA THR A 9 16.49 -16.55 14.66
C THR A 9 16.89 -15.09 14.35
N SER A 10 18.15 -14.71 14.62
CA SER A 10 18.64 -13.35 14.34
C SER A 10 18.79 -13.06 12.84
N THR A 11 19.17 -14.06 12.05
CA THR A 11 19.30 -13.96 10.59
C THR A 11 17.92 -13.80 9.95
N ASP A 12 16.93 -14.56 10.40
CA ASP A 12 15.54 -14.49 9.93
C ASP A 12 14.92 -13.11 10.22
N GLN A 13 15.14 -12.56 11.41
CA GLN A 13 14.65 -11.23 11.78
C GLN A 13 15.28 -10.13 10.90
N ARG A 14 16.58 -10.21 10.61
CA ARG A 14 17.27 -9.26 9.72
C ARG A 14 16.74 -9.32 8.30
N LEU A 15 16.47 -10.51 7.78
CA LEU A 15 15.86 -10.68 6.47
C LEU A 15 14.48 -10.04 6.42
N VAL A 16 13.60 -10.33 7.38
CA VAL A 16 12.25 -9.75 7.44
C VAL A 16 12.31 -8.22 7.54
N ALA A 17 13.15 -7.68 8.41
CA ALA A 17 13.34 -6.23 8.53
C ALA A 17 13.81 -5.60 7.20
N THR A 18 14.76 -6.25 6.51
CA THR A 18 15.23 -5.82 5.18
C THR A 18 14.09 -5.79 4.16
N MET A 19 13.23 -6.82 4.16
CA MET A 19 12.07 -6.87 3.25
C MET A 19 11.05 -5.76 3.55
N VAL A 20 10.84 -5.43 4.82
CA VAL A 20 9.97 -4.31 5.22
C VAL A 20 10.55 -2.99 4.73
N VAL A 21 11.83 -2.72 4.99
CA VAL A 21 12.50 -1.47 4.59
C VAL A 21 12.52 -1.33 3.06
N ALA A 22 12.81 -2.39 2.31
CA ALA A 22 12.76 -2.39 0.85
C ALA A 22 11.34 -2.12 0.33
N THR A 23 10.31 -2.69 1.00
CA THR A 23 8.90 -2.41 0.66
C THR A 23 8.57 -0.94 0.90
N VAL A 24 8.92 -0.39 2.08
CA VAL A 24 8.69 1.03 2.41
C VAL A 24 9.35 1.94 1.37
N ALA A 25 10.62 1.71 1.05
CA ALA A 25 11.38 2.54 0.11
C ALA A 25 10.76 2.60 -1.29
N CYS A 26 10.30 1.45 -1.83
CA CYS A 26 9.72 1.38 -3.17
C CYS A 26 8.25 1.84 -3.22
N VAL A 27 7.51 1.75 -2.11
CA VAL A 27 6.11 2.17 -2.03
C VAL A 27 5.98 3.65 -1.65
N TYR A 28 6.96 4.20 -0.96
CA TYR A 28 6.98 5.57 -0.44
C TYR A 28 6.61 6.64 -1.49
N PRO A 29 7.17 6.69 -2.72
CA PRO A 29 6.81 7.73 -3.68
C PRO A 29 5.33 7.72 -4.07
N GLY A 30 4.68 6.55 -4.07
CA GLY A 30 3.25 6.44 -4.36
C GLY A 30 2.36 7.08 -3.29
N PHE A 31 2.73 7.00 -2.00
CA PHE A 31 1.99 7.65 -0.91
C PHE A 31 2.42 9.10 -0.69
N LEU A 32 3.70 9.40 -0.94
CA LEU A 32 4.23 10.75 -0.82
C LEU A 32 3.47 11.75 -1.69
N VAL A 33 3.14 11.35 -2.92
CA VAL A 33 2.39 12.20 -3.86
C VAL A 33 1.07 12.67 -3.25
N GLY A 34 0.33 11.82 -2.53
CA GLY A 34 -0.88 12.24 -1.82
C GLY A 34 -0.59 13.25 -0.69
N ALA A 35 0.51 13.06 0.03
CA ALA A 35 0.87 13.93 1.16
C ALA A 35 1.27 15.35 0.72
N VAL A 36 1.98 15.48 -0.42
CA VAL A 36 2.46 16.78 -0.95
C VAL A 36 1.57 17.34 -2.08
N SER A 37 0.32 16.88 -2.15
CA SER A 37 -0.59 17.23 -3.24
C SER A 37 -0.83 18.73 -3.37
N ILE A 38 -0.90 19.47 -2.28
CA ILE A 38 -1.13 20.93 -2.26
C ILE A 38 0.05 21.63 -2.89
N GLN A 39 1.26 21.43 -2.38
CA GLN A 39 2.47 22.15 -2.83
C GLN A 39 2.80 21.84 -4.29
N VAL A 40 2.58 20.60 -4.73
CA VAL A 40 2.82 20.20 -6.12
C VAL A 40 1.75 20.76 -7.05
N SER A 41 0.47 20.75 -6.63
CA SER A 41 -0.63 21.34 -7.42
C SER A 41 -0.44 22.84 -7.59
N ASP A 42 -0.03 23.55 -6.54
CA ASP A 42 0.24 25.00 -6.57
C ASP A 42 1.41 25.33 -7.51
N GLU A 43 2.51 24.56 -7.44
CA GLU A 43 3.68 24.82 -8.28
C GLU A 43 3.40 24.58 -9.77
N PHE A 44 2.67 23.52 -10.10
CA PHE A 44 2.40 23.17 -11.50
C PHE A 44 1.07 23.75 -12.03
N GLY A 45 0.28 24.43 -11.21
CA GLY A 45 -1.00 24.99 -11.58
C GLY A 45 -1.99 23.93 -12.07
N VAL A 46 -2.07 22.77 -11.40
CA VAL A 46 -2.93 21.65 -11.81
C VAL A 46 -4.10 21.47 -10.85
N THR A 47 -5.28 21.14 -11.40
CA THR A 47 -6.48 20.83 -10.63
C THR A 47 -6.37 19.45 -9.98
N ALA A 48 -7.25 19.14 -9.02
CA ALA A 48 -7.28 17.84 -8.35
C ALA A 48 -7.51 16.68 -9.34
N GLY A 49 -8.37 16.86 -10.34
CA GLY A 49 -8.61 15.86 -11.39
C GLY A 49 -7.37 15.56 -12.23
N ARG A 50 -6.59 16.60 -12.59
CA ARG A 50 -5.29 16.39 -13.27
C ARG A 50 -4.27 15.77 -12.33
N TYR A 51 -4.25 16.19 -11.06
CA TYR A 51 -3.33 15.65 -10.05
C TYR A 51 -3.58 14.16 -9.78
N GLY A 52 -4.81 13.70 -9.84
CA GLY A 52 -5.18 12.29 -9.72
C GLY A 52 -4.36 11.37 -10.64
N TRP A 53 -3.92 11.85 -11.81
CA TRP A 53 -3.04 11.11 -12.71
C TRP A 53 -1.65 10.82 -12.11
N ALA A 54 -1.14 11.65 -11.22
CA ALA A 54 0.16 11.44 -10.59
C ALA A 54 0.19 10.13 -9.79
N MET A 55 -0.84 9.89 -8.98
CA MET A 55 -0.97 8.65 -8.22
C MET A 55 -1.46 7.48 -9.06
N SER A 56 -2.44 7.74 -9.92
CA SER A 56 -3.02 6.69 -10.78
C SER A 56 -2.00 6.11 -11.75
N SER A 57 -1.10 6.92 -12.33
CA SER A 57 -0.03 6.44 -13.21
C SER A 57 0.91 5.45 -12.52
N TYR A 58 1.24 5.70 -11.24
CA TYR A 58 2.04 4.79 -10.42
C TYR A 58 1.36 3.41 -10.31
N PHE A 59 0.08 3.37 -9.93
CA PHE A 59 -0.62 2.09 -9.76
C PHE A 59 -1.00 1.42 -11.08
N LEU A 60 -1.27 2.17 -12.14
CA LEU A 60 -1.48 1.63 -13.49
C LEU A 60 -0.23 0.90 -13.98
N ALA A 61 0.92 1.54 -13.86
CA ALA A 61 2.21 0.95 -14.25
C ALA A 61 2.54 -0.29 -13.41
N ALA A 62 2.25 -0.24 -12.09
CA ALA A 62 2.39 -1.41 -11.21
C ALA A 62 1.49 -2.57 -11.65
N THR A 63 0.23 -2.29 -12.01
CA THR A 63 -0.72 -3.30 -12.51
C THR A 63 -0.18 -3.97 -13.79
N ALA A 64 0.21 -3.17 -14.76
CA ALA A 64 0.69 -3.64 -16.07
C ALA A 64 1.96 -4.51 -15.97
N THR A 65 2.78 -4.27 -14.94
CA THR A 65 4.09 -4.95 -14.79
C THR A 65 4.12 -6.06 -13.74
N SER A 66 3.07 -6.24 -12.95
CA SER A 66 3.03 -7.22 -11.86
C SER A 66 3.31 -8.66 -12.31
N ILE A 67 2.78 -9.08 -13.46
CA ILE A 67 2.99 -10.43 -14.03
C ILE A 67 4.45 -10.60 -14.48
N LEU A 68 5.03 -9.55 -15.08
CA LEU A 68 6.42 -9.58 -15.54
C LEU A 68 7.40 -9.72 -14.38
N GLY A 69 7.09 -9.08 -13.24
CA GLY A 69 7.90 -9.14 -12.02
C GLY A 69 8.05 -10.57 -11.50
N GLY A 70 6.98 -11.35 -11.49
CA GLY A 70 7.03 -12.75 -11.07
C GLY A 70 7.92 -13.62 -11.98
N ARG A 71 7.88 -13.41 -13.29
CA ARG A 71 8.75 -14.12 -14.24
C ARG A 71 10.20 -13.70 -14.13
N LEU A 72 10.44 -12.41 -13.92
CA LEU A 72 11.79 -11.86 -13.82
C LEU A 72 12.51 -12.39 -12.59
N VAL A 73 11.84 -12.35 -11.40
CA VAL A 73 12.45 -12.81 -10.16
C VAL A 73 12.82 -14.30 -10.19
N GLN A 74 12.05 -15.12 -10.91
CA GLN A 74 12.36 -16.54 -11.12
C GLN A 74 13.62 -16.75 -11.95
N ARG A 75 13.99 -15.78 -12.82
CA ARG A 75 15.19 -15.87 -13.68
C ARG A 75 16.44 -15.33 -13.01
N ILE A 76 16.34 -14.16 -12.37
CA ILE A 76 17.53 -13.45 -11.85
C ILE A 76 17.69 -13.55 -10.35
N GLY A 77 16.69 -14.10 -9.65
CA GLY A 77 16.65 -14.24 -8.20
C GLY A 77 16.27 -12.97 -7.45
N PRO A 78 15.79 -13.11 -6.18
CA PRO A 78 15.25 -11.99 -5.42
C PRO A 78 16.28 -10.90 -5.13
N ARG A 79 17.53 -11.25 -4.82
CA ARG A 79 18.58 -10.27 -4.50
C ARG A 79 18.88 -9.33 -5.66
N HIS A 80 19.06 -9.86 -6.87
CA HIS A 80 19.36 -9.02 -8.03
C HIS A 80 18.16 -8.15 -8.43
N GLN A 81 16.95 -8.72 -8.37
CA GLN A 81 15.73 -7.94 -8.66
C GLN A 81 15.54 -6.82 -7.64
N LEU A 82 15.67 -7.08 -6.33
CA LEU A 82 15.57 -6.06 -5.28
C LEU A 82 16.62 -4.97 -5.47
N SER A 83 17.87 -5.34 -5.76
CA SER A 83 18.95 -4.37 -5.99
C SER A 83 18.65 -3.47 -7.20
N GLY A 84 18.22 -4.04 -8.32
CA GLY A 84 17.82 -3.28 -9.51
C GLY A 84 16.64 -2.34 -9.22
N CYS A 85 15.64 -2.81 -8.49
CA CYS A 85 14.49 -2.00 -8.06
C CYS A 85 14.95 -0.80 -7.20
N LEU A 86 15.77 -1.03 -6.21
CA LEU A 86 16.24 0.03 -5.30
C LEU A 86 17.14 1.05 -6.00
N ILE A 87 18.03 0.61 -6.89
CA ILE A 87 18.83 1.52 -7.73
C ILE A 87 17.92 2.38 -8.61
N LEU A 88 16.93 1.78 -9.27
CA LEU A 88 16.00 2.53 -10.11
C LEU A 88 15.10 3.47 -9.27
N THR A 89 14.75 3.09 -8.04
CA THR A 89 14.06 3.97 -7.07
C THR A 89 14.93 5.19 -6.72
N ILE A 90 16.22 4.98 -6.45
CA ILE A 90 17.16 6.07 -6.17
C ILE A 90 17.22 7.02 -7.36
N VAL A 91 17.42 6.49 -8.57
CA VAL A 91 17.52 7.29 -9.80
C VAL A 91 16.23 8.09 -10.05
N THR A 92 15.07 7.45 -10.01
CA THR A 92 13.80 8.11 -10.32
C THR A 92 13.44 9.17 -9.29
N GLN A 93 13.64 8.91 -8.01
CA GLN A 93 13.38 9.92 -6.97
C GLN A 93 14.38 11.08 -7.01
N SER A 94 15.66 10.81 -7.34
CA SER A 94 16.64 11.87 -7.59
C SER A 94 16.24 12.75 -8.78
N LEU A 95 15.74 12.14 -9.87
CA LEU A 95 15.26 12.89 -11.02
C LEU A 95 14.02 13.73 -10.69
N ILE A 96 13.08 13.20 -9.88
CA ILE A 96 11.94 14.00 -9.41
C ILE A 96 12.42 15.18 -8.57
N ALA A 97 13.33 14.97 -7.64
CA ALA A 97 13.84 15.99 -6.73
C ALA A 97 14.59 17.13 -7.47
N THR A 98 15.31 16.82 -8.56
CA THR A 98 16.23 17.77 -9.19
C THR A 98 15.77 18.25 -10.56
N MET A 99 15.08 17.43 -11.37
CA MET A 99 14.84 17.67 -12.79
C MET A 99 13.35 17.74 -13.19
N ALA A 100 12.41 17.34 -12.34
CA ALA A 100 10.99 17.41 -12.68
C ALA A 100 10.50 18.86 -12.68
N ARG A 101 10.56 19.49 -13.86
CA ARG A 101 10.14 20.87 -14.10
C ARG A 101 8.75 20.98 -14.74
N SER A 102 8.10 19.86 -15.01
CA SER A 102 6.73 19.81 -15.53
C SER A 102 5.96 18.69 -14.84
N PHE A 103 4.66 18.88 -14.72
CA PHE A 103 3.77 17.87 -14.14
C PHE A 103 3.83 16.55 -14.91
N LEU A 104 3.91 16.60 -16.25
CA LEU A 104 4.03 15.39 -17.08
C LEU A 104 5.32 14.60 -16.80
N ALA A 105 6.46 15.28 -16.63
CA ALA A 105 7.71 14.61 -16.27
C ALA A 105 7.60 13.90 -14.92
N MET A 106 6.96 14.52 -13.93
CA MET A 106 6.67 13.91 -12.63
C MET A 106 5.78 12.69 -12.77
N VAL A 107 4.69 12.74 -13.55
CA VAL A 107 3.76 11.63 -13.81
C VAL A 107 4.50 10.44 -14.44
N VAL A 108 5.35 10.69 -15.44
CA VAL A 108 6.15 9.63 -16.10
C VAL A 108 7.12 8.98 -15.11
N LEU A 109 7.84 9.78 -14.31
CA LEU A 109 8.77 9.26 -13.31
C LEU A 109 8.05 8.47 -12.22
N LEU A 110 6.86 8.90 -11.80
CA LEU A 110 6.00 8.15 -10.86
C LEU A 110 5.50 6.83 -11.47
N ALA A 111 5.18 6.80 -12.76
CA ALA A 111 4.86 5.54 -13.44
C ALA A 111 6.05 4.56 -13.40
N VAL A 112 7.28 5.04 -13.60
CA VAL A 112 8.48 4.22 -13.43
C VAL A 112 8.61 3.72 -11.99
N CYS A 113 8.35 4.56 -10.97
CA CYS A 113 8.31 4.12 -9.58
C CYS A 113 7.26 3.01 -9.36
N GLY A 114 6.12 3.08 -10.06
CA GLY A 114 5.07 2.05 -10.02
C GLY A 114 5.55 0.71 -10.59
N VAL A 115 6.24 0.71 -11.74
CA VAL A 115 6.91 -0.48 -12.29
C VAL A 115 7.83 -1.11 -11.25
N VAL A 116 8.69 -0.28 -10.66
CA VAL A 116 9.65 -0.70 -9.64
C VAL A 116 8.97 -1.32 -8.42
N ASN A 117 7.87 -0.72 -7.97
CA ASN A 117 7.10 -1.27 -6.85
C ASN A 117 6.56 -2.67 -7.15
N ALA A 118 5.97 -2.89 -8.32
CA ALA A 118 5.45 -4.21 -8.71
C ALA A 118 6.55 -5.27 -8.74
N LEU A 119 7.71 -4.94 -9.32
CA LEU A 119 8.88 -5.82 -9.34
C LEU A 119 9.40 -6.09 -7.93
N ASN A 120 9.49 -5.06 -7.08
CA ASN A 120 9.92 -5.19 -5.69
C ASN A 120 9.01 -6.12 -4.88
N GLN A 121 7.67 -5.96 -5.02
CA GLN A 121 6.70 -6.78 -4.29
C GLN A 121 6.84 -8.28 -4.59
N THR A 122 7.07 -8.64 -5.85
CA THR A 122 7.26 -10.04 -6.25
C THR A 122 8.58 -10.61 -5.73
N ALA A 123 9.65 -9.81 -5.71
CA ALA A 123 10.95 -10.21 -5.17
C ALA A 123 10.92 -10.38 -3.65
N VAL A 124 10.29 -9.47 -2.93
CA VAL A 124 10.08 -9.56 -1.48
C VAL A 124 9.28 -10.81 -1.12
N ASN A 125 8.16 -11.07 -1.81
CA ASN A 125 7.35 -12.24 -1.56
C ASN A 125 8.14 -13.54 -1.77
N LEU A 126 8.92 -13.64 -2.86
CA LEU A 126 9.73 -14.82 -3.12
C LEU A 126 10.84 -14.98 -2.08
N ALA A 127 11.52 -13.90 -1.68
CA ALA A 127 12.55 -13.95 -0.66
C ALA A 127 12.02 -14.46 0.69
N LEU A 128 10.81 -14.04 1.10
CA LEU A 128 10.19 -14.49 2.35
C LEU A 128 9.73 -15.95 2.28
N THR A 129 9.16 -16.38 1.17
CA THR A 129 8.64 -17.76 1.03
C THR A 129 9.77 -18.78 0.90
N THR A 130 10.86 -18.45 0.22
CA THR A 130 12.02 -19.34 0.06
C THR A 130 12.89 -19.45 1.32
N ALA A 131 12.82 -18.49 2.23
CA ALA A 131 13.60 -18.48 3.47
C ALA A 131 13.13 -19.51 4.51
N ARG A 132 11.99 -20.21 4.27
CA ARG A 132 11.42 -21.24 5.18
C ARG A 132 11.31 -20.75 6.64
N LEU A 133 10.83 -19.51 6.82
CA LEU A 133 10.74 -18.86 8.11
C LEU A 133 9.80 -19.62 9.07
N PRO A 134 10.18 -19.79 10.36
CA PRO A 134 9.34 -20.48 11.36
C PRO A 134 7.98 -19.84 11.59
N ARG A 135 7.87 -18.51 11.35
CA ARG A 135 6.65 -17.68 11.49
C ARG A 135 6.39 -16.91 10.21
N LEU A 136 6.14 -17.62 9.11
CA LEU A 136 5.93 -17.00 7.80
C LEU A 136 4.73 -16.03 7.80
N GLY A 137 3.63 -16.39 8.49
CA GLY A 137 2.45 -15.52 8.62
C GLY A 137 2.79 -14.16 9.25
N LEU A 138 3.57 -14.15 10.33
CA LEU A 138 4.04 -12.90 10.96
C LEU A 138 4.96 -12.11 10.02
N ALA A 139 5.85 -12.76 9.28
CA ALA A 139 6.73 -12.10 8.32
C ALA A 139 5.95 -11.42 7.19
N ILE A 140 4.89 -12.08 6.69
CA ILE A 140 3.98 -11.52 5.70
C ILE A 140 3.18 -10.34 6.29
N ALA A 141 2.69 -10.46 7.52
CA ALA A 141 1.96 -9.37 8.19
C ALA A 141 2.86 -8.15 8.41
N LEU A 142 4.10 -8.33 8.85
CA LEU A 142 5.09 -7.26 8.98
C LEU A 142 5.39 -6.60 7.63
N LYS A 143 5.60 -7.38 6.57
CA LYS A 143 5.78 -6.87 5.22
C LYS A 143 4.57 -6.07 4.73
N GLN A 144 3.36 -6.52 5.01
CA GLN A 144 2.14 -5.80 4.65
C GLN A 144 1.95 -4.48 5.44
N SER A 145 2.60 -4.36 6.59
CA SER A 145 2.67 -3.08 7.34
C SER A 145 3.60 -2.06 6.65
N GLY A 146 4.41 -2.47 5.67
CA GLY A 146 5.26 -1.56 4.91
C GLY A 146 4.49 -0.47 4.16
N MET A 147 3.29 -0.79 3.63
CA MET A 147 2.45 0.22 2.95
C MET A 147 1.98 1.34 3.89
N PRO A 148 1.31 1.04 5.02
CA PRO A 148 0.95 2.10 5.97
C PRO A 148 2.18 2.76 6.61
N SER A 149 3.32 2.08 6.75
CA SER A 149 4.56 2.72 7.19
C SER A 149 5.05 3.76 6.17
N ALA A 150 4.95 3.49 4.88
CA ALA A 150 5.27 4.47 3.84
C ALA A 150 4.32 5.68 3.90
N ALA A 151 3.01 5.47 4.11
CA ALA A 151 2.05 6.56 4.29
C ALA A 151 2.32 7.37 5.56
N MET A 152 2.68 6.71 6.66
CA MET A 152 3.08 7.36 7.92
C MET A 152 4.30 8.26 7.72
N VAL A 153 5.35 7.76 7.08
CA VAL A 153 6.55 8.56 6.77
C VAL A 153 6.18 9.71 5.84
N SER A 154 5.38 9.47 4.80
CA SER A 154 4.95 10.50 3.85
C SER A 154 4.20 11.65 4.52
N GLY A 155 3.27 11.36 5.42
CA GLY A 155 2.56 12.39 6.18
C GLY A 155 3.48 13.24 7.06
N ALA A 156 4.44 12.60 7.76
CA ALA A 156 5.40 13.27 8.61
C ALA A 156 6.36 14.19 7.80
N THR A 157 6.61 13.87 6.53
CA THR A 157 7.47 14.73 5.69
C THR A 157 6.85 16.07 5.35
N VAL A 158 5.52 16.23 5.44
CA VAL A 158 4.88 17.52 5.17
C VAL A 158 5.39 18.58 6.14
N PRO A 159 5.18 18.48 7.47
CA PRO A 159 5.67 19.48 8.41
C PRO A 159 7.20 19.52 8.54
N LEU A 160 7.87 18.39 8.37
CA LEU A 160 9.31 18.31 8.63
C LEU A 160 10.18 18.74 7.45
N LEU A 161 9.73 18.51 6.22
CA LEU A 161 10.52 18.74 5.00
C LEU A 161 9.80 19.61 3.98
N ALA A 162 8.54 19.28 3.61
CA ALA A 162 7.86 19.96 2.52
C ALA A 162 7.62 21.44 2.81
N LEU A 163 7.21 21.80 4.03
CA LEU A 163 6.96 23.18 4.45
C LEU A 163 8.23 23.95 4.81
N THR A 164 9.34 23.29 5.09
CA THR A 164 10.60 23.93 5.50
C THR A 164 11.62 24.05 4.37
N LEU A 165 11.78 22.99 3.58
CA LEU A 165 12.79 22.85 2.52
C LEU A 165 12.17 22.67 1.13
N GLY A 166 10.82 22.74 1.02
CA GLY A 166 10.07 22.50 -0.20
C GLY A 166 9.81 21.00 -0.45
N TRP A 167 8.73 20.71 -1.19
CA TRP A 167 8.26 19.34 -1.43
C TRP A 167 9.29 18.41 -2.11
N ARG A 168 10.22 18.97 -2.90
CA ARG A 168 11.29 18.18 -3.54
C ARG A 168 12.21 17.50 -2.54
N SER A 169 12.44 18.10 -1.37
CA SER A 169 13.27 17.53 -0.31
C SER A 169 12.68 16.21 0.24
N THR A 170 11.38 16.01 0.14
CA THR A 170 10.73 14.78 0.55
C THR A 170 11.11 13.58 -0.34
N PHE A 171 11.39 13.82 -1.62
CA PHE A 171 11.92 12.79 -2.53
C PHE A 171 13.39 12.48 -2.24
N VAL A 172 14.18 13.44 -1.74
CA VAL A 172 15.55 13.19 -1.26
C VAL A 172 15.53 12.21 -0.07
N LEU A 173 14.58 12.33 0.84
CA LEU A 173 14.39 11.32 1.89
C LEU A 173 14.12 9.93 1.30
N GLY A 174 13.33 9.86 0.24
CA GLY A 174 13.09 8.60 -0.48
C GLY A 174 14.36 7.99 -1.08
N VAL A 175 15.28 8.83 -1.59
CA VAL A 175 16.62 8.39 -2.04
C VAL A 175 17.40 7.79 -0.87
N VAL A 176 17.37 8.42 0.31
CA VAL A 176 18.06 7.91 1.52
C VAL A 176 17.45 6.56 1.94
N LEU A 177 16.11 6.46 2.01
CA LEU A 177 15.44 5.21 2.36
C LEU A 177 15.80 4.07 1.40
N ALA A 178 15.81 4.34 0.09
CA ALA A 178 16.17 3.35 -0.92
C ALA A 178 17.65 2.95 -0.85
N SER A 179 18.55 3.88 -0.53
CA SER A 179 19.97 3.62 -0.35
C SER A 179 20.23 2.72 0.87
N VAL A 180 19.59 3.01 2.00
CA VAL A 180 19.63 2.17 3.19
C VAL A 180 19.10 0.77 2.89
N ALA A 181 17.94 0.69 2.22
CA ALA A 181 17.37 -0.59 1.80
C ALA A 181 18.32 -1.39 0.91
N LEU A 182 19.00 -0.73 -0.04
CA LEU A 182 19.97 -1.36 -0.93
C LEU A 182 21.13 -1.96 -0.17
N VAL A 183 21.70 -1.23 0.79
CA VAL A 183 22.77 -1.74 1.66
C VAL A 183 22.29 -2.97 2.44
N LEU A 184 21.11 -2.91 3.06
CA LEU A 184 20.55 -4.04 3.80
C LEU A 184 20.33 -5.27 2.90
N VAL A 185 19.82 -5.08 1.67
CA VAL A 185 19.67 -6.16 0.69
C VAL A 185 21.03 -6.81 0.35
N GLN A 186 22.09 -6.00 0.18
CA GLN A 186 23.42 -6.54 -0.10
C GLN A 186 23.99 -7.33 1.09
N LEU A 187 23.67 -6.96 2.32
CA LEU A 187 24.17 -7.60 3.52
C LEU A 187 23.39 -8.86 3.90
N PHE A 188 22.05 -8.85 3.76
CA PHE A 188 21.20 -9.85 4.39
C PHE A 188 20.40 -10.72 3.42
N VAL A 189 20.39 -10.42 2.11
CA VAL A 189 19.69 -11.26 1.12
C VAL A 189 20.72 -12.16 0.42
N GLY A 190 20.57 -13.47 0.57
CA GLY A 190 21.46 -14.46 -0.04
C GLY A 190 21.35 -14.49 -1.58
N ARG A 191 22.40 -15.00 -2.25
CA ARG A 191 22.47 -15.25 -3.70
C ARG A 191 21.85 -16.61 -4.08
N GLY A 192 20.88 -17.11 -3.32
CA GLY A 192 20.31 -18.44 -3.53
C GLY A 192 19.71 -18.63 -4.93
N SER A 193 19.85 -19.84 -5.47
CA SER A 193 19.16 -20.27 -6.69
C SER A 193 17.66 -20.44 -6.39
N VAL A 194 16.82 -19.99 -7.32
CA VAL A 194 15.37 -20.12 -7.18
C VAL A 194 14.97 -21.54 -7.57
N GLU A 195 14.53 -22.31 -6.60
CA GLU A 195 13.82 -23.54 -6.88
C GLU A 195 12.46 -23.14 -7.49
N THR A 196 12.19 -23.60 -8.70
CA THR A 196 10.94 -23.28 -9.42
C THR A 196 9.77 -23.88 -8.64
N LEU A 197 9.06 -23.04 -7.90
CA LEU A 197 7.81 -23.42 -7.26
C LEU A 197 6.80 -23.79 -8.37
N ARG A 198 6.40 -25.05 -8.45
CA ARG A 198 5.33 -25.48 -9.35
C ARG A 198 4.07 -24.72 -9.01
N SER A 199 3.49 -24.03 -9.99
CA SER A 199 2.22 -23.36 -9.85
C SER A 199 1.11 -24.38 -9.68
N ALA A 200 0.61 -24.54 -8.47
CA ALA A 200 -0.60 -25.31 -8.21
C ALA A 200 -1.84 -24.52 -8.66
N ARG A 201 -2.93 -25.21 -8.95
CA ARG A 201 -4.21 -24.56 -9.28
C ARG A 201 -4.94 -24.18 -7.99
N PRO A 202 -5.55 -22.95 -7.92
CA PRO A 202 -6.37 -22.56 -6.77
C PRO A 202 -7.48 -23.56 -6.46
N SER A 203 -7.70 -23.83 -5.18
CA SER A 203 -8.81 -24.67 -4.69
C SER A 203 -10.14 -23.90 -4.70
N SER A 204 -10.09 -22.59 -4.47
CA SER A 204 -11.26 -21.72 -4.51
C SER A 204 -11.86 -21.63 -5.90
N SER A 205 -13.19 -21.55 -5.97
CA SER A 205 -13.91 -21.43 -7.23
C SER A 205 -13.53 -20.16 -7.98
N ARG A 206 -13.59 -20.19 -9.32
CA ARG A 206 -13.35 -18.98 -10.15
C ARG A 206 -14.33 -17.86 -9.80
N ARG A 207 -15.56 -18.23 -9.40
CA ARG A 207 -16.60 -17.28 -8.99
C ARG A 207 -16.23 -16.59 -7.69
N ALA A 208 -15.79 -17.32 -6.68
CA ALA A 208 -15.34 -16.77 -5.39
C ALA A 208 -14.15 -15.82 -5.58
N LEU A 209 -13.13 -16.23 -6.33
CA LEU A 209 -11.97 -15.37 -6.66
C LEU A 209 -12.38 -14.12 -7.45
N GLY A 210 -13.32 -14.25 -8.40
CA GLY A 210 -13.86 -13.11 -9.16
C GLY A 210 -14.58 -12.10 -8.27
N TRP A 211 -15.44 -12.55 -7.37
CA TRP A 211 -16.12 -11.66 -6.42
C TRP A 211 -15.16 -11.08 -5.37
N SER A 212 -14.16 -11.84 -4.94
CA SER A 212 -13.09 -11.32 -4.07
C SER A 212 -12.27 -10.22 -4.79
N LEU A 213 -12.01 -10.37 -6.10
CA LEU A 213 -11.40 -9.32 -6.92
C LEU A 213 -12.27 -8.07 -6.94
N VAL A 214 -13.58 -8.20 -7.22
CA VAL A 214 -14.50 -7.05 -7.31
C VAL A 214 -14.62 -6.36 -5.94
N GLY A 215 -14.89 -7.09 -4.86
CA GLY A 215 -14.96 -6.54 -3.51
C GLY A 215 -13.66 -5.84 -3.10
N GLY A 216 -12.52 -6.50 -3.38
CA GLY A 216 -11.19 -5.93 -3.16
C GLY A 216 -10.93 -4.67 -3.98
N SER A 217 -11.48 -4.55 -5.20
CA SER A 217 -11.36 -3.32 -6.02
C SER A 217 -12.08 -2.14 -5.38
N PHE A 218 -13.30 -2.33 -4.86
CA PHE A 218 -14.04 -1.29 -4.16
C PHE A 218 -13.35 -0.84 -2.87
N LEU A 219 -12.85 -1.79 -2.07
CA LEU A 219 -12.10 -1.47 -0.85
C LEU A 219 -10.79 -0.74 -1.17
N ALA A 220 -10.11 -1.16 -2.22
CA ALA A 220 -8.86 -0.55 -2.67
C ALA A 220 -9.07 0.83 -3.32
N PHE A 221 -10.20 1.02 -4.04
CA PHE A 221 -10.63 2.34 -4.52
C PHE A 221 -10.74 3.33 -3.35
N ALA A 222 -11.43 2.92 -2.29
CA ALA A 222 -11.58 3.73 -1.10
C ALA A 222 -10.24 4.02 -0.40
N ALA A 223 -9.37 3.01 -0.30
CA ALA A 223 -8.02 3.20 0.25
C ALA A 223 -7.17 4.16 -0.60
N GLY A 224 -7.30 4.12 -1.94
CA GLY A 224 -6.66 5.06 -2.86
C GLY A 224 -7.13 6.49 -2.65
N GLY A 225 -8.44 6.74 -2.59
CA GLY A 225 -8.99 8.05 -2.28
C GLY A 225 -8.55 8.57 -0.91
N LEU A 226 -8.62 7.71 0.11
CA LEU A 226 -8.23 8.06 1.48
C LEU A 226 -6.76 8.50 1.55
N THR A 227 -5.85 7.75 0.97
CA THR A 227 -4.41 8.06 1.03
C THR A 227 -4.00 9.24 0.15
N SER A 228 -4.77 9.53 -0.91
CA SER A 228 -4.49 10.62 -1.84
C SER A 228 -4.89 11.98 -1.30
N TRP A 229 -6.02 12.06 -0.62
CA TRP A 229 -6.71 13.34 -0.39
C TRP A 229 -6.86 13.70 1.08
N THR A 230 -6.41 12.87 2.03
CA THR A 230 -6.54 13.16 3.47
C THR A 230 -5.87 14.48 3.85
N VAL A 231 -4.68 14.79 3.32
CA VAL A 231 -3.98 16.05 3.65
C VAL A 231 -4.71 17.25 3.07
N ALA A 232 -5.02 17.23 1.77
CA ALA A 232 -5.74 18.32 1.12
C ALA A 232 -7.13 18.56 1.72
N SER A 233 -7.89 17.49 1.97
CA SER A 233 -9.19 17.55 2.64
C SER A 233 -9.11 18.05 4.08
N GLY A 234 -8.02 17.74 4.79
CA GLY A 234 -7.76 18.26 6.14
C GLY A 234 -7.58 19.77 6.14
N VAL A 235 -6.87 20.29 5.15
CA VAL A 235 -6.68 21.75 4.96
C VAL A 235 -8.01 22.42 4.62
N GLU A 236 -8.80 21.85 3.71
CA GLU A 236 -10.15 22.33 3.41
C GLU A 236 -11.07 22.31 4.65
N ALA A 237 -10.91 21.34 5.56
CA ALA A 237 -11.63 21.27 6.82
C ALA A 237 -11.14 22.27 7.89
N GLY A 238 -10.13 23.11 7.57
CA GLY A 238 -9.59 24.16 8.44
C GLY A 238 -8.37 23.75 9.25
N LEU A 239 -7.72 22.62 8.98
CA LEU A 239 -6.44 22.26 9.57
C LEU A 239 -5.30 23.00 8.83
N SER A 240 -4.19 23.31 9.53
CA SER A 240 -2.97 23.71 8.82
C SER A 240 -2.36 22.51 8.08
N GLU A 241 -1.62 22.75 7.00
CA GLU A 241 -0.98 21.67 6.21
C GLU A 241 -0.11 20.76 7.07
N GLY A 242 0.64 21.34 8.03
CA GLY A 242 1.47 20.58 8.95
C GLY A 242 0.64 19.64 9.84
N VAL A 243 -0.50 20.11 10.37
CA VAL A 243 -1.41 19.29 11.17
C VAL A 243 -2.06 18.22 10.31
N ALA A 244 -2.49 18.53 9.09
CA ALA A 244 -3.06 17.57 8.16
C ALA A 244 -2.05 16.46 7.77
N GLY A 245 -0.76 16.82 7.59
CA GLY A 245 0.32 15.85 7.40
C GLY A 245 0.50 14.93 8.61
N TRP A 246 0.49 15.48 9.83
CA TRP A 246 0.53 14.67 11.04
C TRP A 246 -0.71 13.77 11.20
N MET A 247 -1.89 14.21 10.75
CA MET A 247 -3.10 13.38 10.77
C MET A 247 -2.97 12.18 9.86
N LEU A 248 -2.41 12.32 8.66
CA LEU A 248 -2.10 11.19 7.79
C LEU A 248 -1.14 10.21 8.48
N SER A 249 -0.09 10.72 9.12
CA SER A 249 0.89 9.90 9.85
C SER A 249 0.26 9.13 11.01
N LEU A 250 -0.53 9.81 11.85
CA LEU A 250 -1.19 9.21 13.00
C LEU A 250 -2.25 8.19 12.56
N GLY A 251 -3.04 8.50 11.53
CA GLY A 251 -3.99 7.57 10.94
C GLY A 251 -3.31 6.29 10.45
N ALA A 252 -2.21 6.43 9.71
CA ALA A 252 -1.44 5.30 9.23
C ALA A 252 -0.80 4.50 10.39
N ALA A 253 -0.26 5.18 11.42
CA ALA A 253 0.28 4.54 12.62
C ALA A 253 -0.81 3.74 13.37
N PHE A 254 -2.01 4.31 13.50
CA PHE A 254 -3.15 3.64 14.11
C PHE A 254 -3.56 2.40 13.29
N GLY A 255 -3.56 2.51 11.95
CA GLY A 255 -3.78 1.39 11.05
C GLY A 255 -2.73 0.28 11.18
N ILE A 256 -1.45 0.62 11.40
CA ILE A 256 -0.39 -0.36 11.70
C ILE A 256 -0.67 -1.08 13.03
N GLY A 257 -0.94 -0.31 14.09
CA GLY A 257 -1.25 -0.86 15.41
C GLY A 257 -2.43 -1.82 15.37
N TRP A 258 -3.49 -1.47 14.65
CA TRP A 258 -4.68 -2.31 14.45
C TRP A 258 -4.38 -3.60 13.69
N ARG A 259 -3.57 -3.52 12.62
CA ARG A 259 -3.12 -4.71 11.87
C ARG A 259 -2.27 -5.65 12.70
N LEU A 260 -1.34 -5.12 13.51
CA LEU A 260 -0.50 -5.93 14.40
C LEU A 260 -1.33 -6.57 15.51
N PHE A 261 -2.25 -5.83 16.11
CA PHE A 261 -3.17 -6.33 17.14
C PHE A 261 -3.97 -7.54 16.64
N TRP A 262 -4.56 -7.43 15.46
CA TRP A 262 -5.31 -8.52 14.85
C TRP A 262 -4.41 -9.61 14.26
N GLY A 263 -3.27 -9.25 13.69
CA GLY A 263 -2.33 -10.22 13.11
C GLY A 263 -1.86 -11.27 14.11
N VAL A 264 -1.62 -10.86 15.37
CA VAL A 264 -1.27 -11.79 16.46
C VAL A 264 -2.44 -12.72 16.86
N ARG A 265 -3.68 -12.25 16.68
CA ARG A 265 -4.89 -12.97 17.07
C ARG A 265 -5.51 -13.81 15.96
N THR A 266 -5.13 -13.56 14.72
CA THR A 266 -5.74 -14.22 13.55
C THR A 266 -5.60 -15.74 13.60
N ASP A 267 -4.46 -16.24 14.05
CA ASP A 267 -4.19 -17.69 14.13
C ASP A 267 -5.07 -18.41 15.17
N THR A 268 -5.55 -17.71 16.20
CA THR A 268 -6.26 -18.31 17.33
C THR A 268 -7.75 -17.99 17.42
N MET A 269 -8.19 -16.85 16.86
CA MET A 269 -9.54 -16.31 17.09
C MET A 269 -10.42 -16.19 15.85
N VAL A 270 -9.88 -16.31 14.63
CA VAL A 270 -10.64 -15.95 13.44
C VAL A 270 -11.19 -17.18 12.73
N ALA A 271 -12.43 -17.53 13.05
CA ALA A 271 -13.17 -18.58 12.35
C ALA A 271 -13.51 -18.19 10.90
N GLN A 272 -13.87 -16.92 10.67
CA GLN A 272 -14.28 -16.40 9.37
C GLN A 272 -13.52 -15.10 9.02
N PRO A 273 -12.37 -15.17 8.33
CA PRO A 273 -11.54 -14.02 8.02
C PRO A 273 -12.26 -12.95 7.19
N TYR A 274 -13.06 -13.35 6.22
CA TYR A 274 -13.80 -12.44 5.36
C TYR A 274 -14.90 -11.66 6.10
N SER A 275 -15.56 -12.28 7.10
CA SER A 275 -16.50 -11.56 7.98
C SER A 275 -15.81 -10.47 8.78
N MET A 276 -14.61 -10.74 9.30
CA MET A 276 -13.80 -9.74 10.01
C MET A 276 -13.36 -8.61 9.08
N ALA A 277 -12.89 -8.93 7.88
CA ALA A 277 -12.53 -7.94 6.88
C ALA A 277 -13.71 -7.03 6.54
N ALA A 278 -14.89 -7.61 6.33
CA ALA A 278 -16.11 -6.87 6.02
C ALA A 278 -16.56 -5.98 7.17
N GLY A 279 -16.56 -6.47 8.41
CA GLY A 279 -16.92 -5.70 9.60
C GLY A 279 -16.00 -4.48 9.80
N LEU A 280 -14.69 -4.67 9.66
CA LEU A 280 -13.72 -3.58 9.76
C LEU A 280 -13.85 -2.57 8.63
N ALA A 281 -14.08 -3.03 7.40
CA ALA A 281 -14.33 -2.13 6.27
C ALA A 281 -15.64 -1.35 6.45
N ALA A 282 -16.71 -1.97 6.94
CA ALA A 282 -17.96 -1.30 7.27
C ALA A 282 -17.79 -0.24 8.39
N LEU A 283 -17.02 -0.57 9.43
CA LEU A 283 -16.67 0.40 10.47
C LEU A 283 -15.83 1.56 9.91
N GLY A 284 -14.86 1.25 9.04
CA GLY A 284 -14.04 2.25 8.36
C GLY A 284 -14.85 3.13 7.40
N SER A 285 -15.95 2.61 6.80
CA SER A 285 -16.82 3.41 5.95
C SER A 285 -17.54 4.51 6.73
N ILE A 286 -17.85 4.29 8.01
CA ILE A 286 -18.39 5.33 8.89
C ILE A 286 -17.37 6.47 9.05
N GLY A 287 -16.08 6.13 9.24
CA GLY A 287 -15.02 7.13 9.27
C GLY A 287 -14.91 7.90 7.96
N THR A 288 -14.88 7.22 6.81
CA THR A 288 -14.80 7.88 5.49
C THR A 288 -16.02 8.75 5.18
N LEU A 289 -17.24 8.31 5.53
CA LEU A 289 -18.44 9.11 5.40
C LEU A 289 -18.43 10.32 6.34
N GLY A 290 -17.86 10.16 7.55
CA GLY A 290 -17.69 11.24 8.50
C GLY A 290 -16.78 12.38 7.99
N LEU A 291 -15.81 12.09 7.11
CA LEU A 291 -15.00 13.12 6.46
C LEU A 291 -15.82 14.08 5.59
N ALA A 292 -16.98 13.63 5.08
CA ALA A 292 -17.89 14.47 4.30
C ALA A 292 -18.61 15.55 5.14
N ALA A 293 -18.70 15.37 6.46
CA ALA A 293 -19.40 16.30 7.33
C ALA A 293 -18.64 17.63 7.55
N GLY A 294 -17.35 17.68 7.23
CA GLY A 294 -16.51 18.85 7.40
C GLY A 294 -16.15 19.16 8.85
N GLY A 295 -15.32 20.19 9.03
CA GLY A 295 -14.85 20.66 10.33
C GLY A 295 -13.69 19.86 10.92
N ALA A 296 -12.70 20.58 11.48
CA ALA A 296 -11.41 20.02 11.92
C ALA A 296 -11.51 18.86 12.90
N GLY A 297 -12.38 18.98 13.92
CA GLY A 297 -12.53 17.93 14.94
C GLY A 297 -13.12 16.64 14.40
N VAL A 298 -14.15 16.74 13.54
CA VAL A 298 -14.76 15.59 12.87
C VAL A 298 -13.76 14.95 11.91
N HIS A 299 -13.00 15.77 11.18
CA HIS A 299 -11.97 15.28 10.24
C HIS A 299 -10.91 14.43 10.96
N VAL A 300 -10.43 14.87 12.12
CA VAL A 300 -9.45 14.11 12.92
C VAL A 300 -10.01 12.74 13.35
N ALA A 301 -11.18 12.72 13.99
CA ALA A 301 -11.80 11.47 14.46
C ALA A 301 -12.11 10.51 13.30
N SER A 302 -12.63 11.05 12.21
CA SER A 302 -12.98 10.31 11.00
C SER A 302 -11.74 9.72 10.31
N THR A 303 -10.63 10.47 10.22
CA THR A 303 -9.36 9.98 9.69
C THR A 303 -8.84 8.78 10.49
N LEU A 304 -8.81 8.87 11.83
CA LEU A 304 -8.34 7.78 12.69
C LEU A 304 -9.19 6.52 12.51
N LEU A 305 -10.51 6.67 12.41
CA LEU A 305 -11.43 5.54 12.21
C LEU A 305 -11.28 4.95 10.80
N ALA A 306 -11.20 5.78 9.77
CA ALA A 306 -11.05 5.36 8.38
C ALA A 306 -9.74 4.59 8.14
N PHE A 307 -8.61 5.08 8.66
CA PHE A 307 -7.32 4.38 8.54
C PHE A 307 -7.24 3.16 9.45
N GLY A 308 -7.69 3.27 10.70
CA GLY A 308 -7.61 2.19 11.69
C GLY A 308 -8.42 0.98 11.27
N ALA A 309 -9.72 1.15 11.14
CA ALA A 309 -10.61 0.05 10.75
C ALA A 309 -10.64 -0.16 9.22
N GLY A 310 -10.85 0.92 8.45
CA GLY A 310 -11.09 0.85 7.01
C GLY A 310 -9.91 0.37 6.19
N TRP A 311 -8.69 0.46 6.68
CA TRP A 311 -7.50 -0.01 5.97
C TRP A 311 -6.92 -1.31 6.51
N ALA A 312 -7.60 -1.99 7.45
CA ALA A 312 -7.15 -3.24 8.06
C ALA A 312 -7.58 -4.50 7.29
N TRP A 313 -8.60 -4.43 6.45
CA TRP A 313 -9.18 -5.56 5.71
C TRP A 313 -8.18 -6.45 4.95
N PRO A 314 -7.03 -5.96 4.37
CA PRO A 314 -6.14 -6.81 3.60
C PRO A 314 -5.50 -7.95 4.42
N VAL A 315 -5.34 -7.77 5.72
CA VAL A 315 -4.79 -8.80 6.61
C VAL A 315 -5.68 -10.03 6.57
N PHE A 316 -6.99 -9.83 6.73
CA PHE A 316 -7.96 -10.92 6.82
C PHE A 316 -8.28 -11.54 5.46
N THR A 317 -8.43 -10.74 4.41
CA THR A 317 -8.67 -11.27 3.07
C THR A 317 -7.49 -12.09 2.57
N ASN A 318 -6.24 -11.62 2.77
CA ASN A 318 -5.06 -12.40 2.44
C ASN A 318 -4.97 -13.70 3.26
N PHE A 319 -5.26 -13.64 4.56
CA PHE A 319 -5.27 -14.84 5.41
C PHE A 319 -6.32 -15.86 4.94
N GLY A 320 -7.55 -15.42 4.63
CA GLY A 320 -8.61 -16.28 4.11
C GLY A 320 -8.20 -16.96 2.79
N ILE A 321 -7.64 -16.18 1.84
CA ILE A 321 -7.17 -16.73 0.57
C ILE A 321 -6.07 -17.77 0.77
N MET A 322 -5.09 -17.48 1.63
CA MET A 322 -3.98 -18.40 1.89
C MET A 322 -4.48 -19.69 2.55
N ARG A 323 -5.38 -19.57 3.53
CA ARG A 323 -6.00 -20.72 4.23
C ARG A 323 -6.82 -21.60 3.28
N ALA A 324 -7.62 -21.00 2.40
CA ALA A 324 -8.49 -21.72 1.48
C ALA A 324 -7.74 -22.39 0.31
N ASN A 325 -6.56 -21.88 -0.09
CA ASN A 325 -5.88 -22.32 -1.30
C ASN A 325 -4.55 -23.06 -1.08
N GLY A 326 -4.02 -23.13 0.15
CA GLY A 326 -2.82 -23.90 0.48
C GLY A 326 -1.65 -23.64 -0.50
N ASP A 327 -1.19 -24.70 -1.18
CA ASP A 327 -0.06 -24.61 -2.13
C ASP A 327 -0.32 -23.69 -3.34
N ALA A 328 -1.58 -23.40 -3.64
CA ALA A 328 -2.01 -22.50 -4.71
C ALA A 328 -2.28 -21.05 -4.24
N ALA A 329 -2.00 -20.73 -2.97
CA ALA A 329 -2.25 -19.42 -2.38
C ALA A 329 -1.65 -18.27 -3.19
N GLY A 330 -0.48 -18.48 -3.77
CA GLY A 330 0.19 -17.48 -4.62
C GLY A 330 -0.62 -17.14 -5.88
N ALA A 331 -1.17 -18.15 -6.56
CA ALA A 331 -1.99 -17.97 -7.75
C ALA A 331 -3.34 -17.30 -7.41
N ALA A 332 -3.99 -17.72 -6.33
CA ALA A 332 -5.24 -17.12 -5.84
C ALA A 332 -5.05 -15.67 -5.43
N SER A 333 -3.99 -15.36 -4.66
CA SER A 333 -3.63 -14.00 -4.26
C SER A 333 -3.31 -13.11 -5.45
N GLY A 334 -2.74 -13.64 -6.52
CA GLY A 334 -2.48 -12.90 -7.76
C GLY A 334 -3.75 -12.36 -8.40
N VAL A 335 -4.84 -13.14 -8.42
CA VAL A 335 -6.14 -12.71 -8.95
C VAL A 335 -6.72 -11.58 -8.10
N THR A 336 -6.75 -11.73 -6.79
CA THR A 336 -7.30 -10.72 -5.89
C THR A 336 -6.44 -9.45 -5.83
N GLN A 337 -5.12 -9.57 -5.95
CA GLN A 337 -4.19 -8.44 -6.02
C GLN A 337 -4.43 -7.58 -7.26
N MET A 338 -4.82 -8.18 -8.39
CA MET A 338 -5.19 -7.42 -9.59
C MET A 338 -6.38 -6.49 -9.32
N GLY A 339 -7.40 -6.96 -8.59
CA GLY A 339 -8.52 -6.12 -8.16
C GLY A 339 -8.06 -4.95 -7.29
N ILE A 340 -7.16 -5.21 -6.34
CA ILE A 340 -6.59 -4.16 -5.47
C ILE A 340 -5.90 -3.08 -6.31
N TYR A 341 -5.07 -3.46 -7.26
CA TYR A 341 -4.36 -2.49 -8.11
C TYR A 341 -5.31 -1.69 -9.00
N LEU A 342 -6.34 -2.33 -9.57
CA LEU A 342 -7.38 -1.64 -10.34
C LEU A 342 -8.13 -0.61 -9.47
N GLY A 343 -8.49 -0.97 -8.25
CA GLY A 343 -9.14 -0.07 -7.31
C GLY A 343 -8.27 1.14 -6.96
N VAL A 344 -7.01 0.90 -6.57
CA VAL A 344 -6.09 2.00 -6.21
C VAL A 344 -5.72 2.87 -7.42
N PHE A 345 -5.72 2.32 -8.64
CA PHE A 345 -5.58 3.10 -9.87
C PHE A 345 -6.80 4.02 -10.10
N ALA A 346 -8.01 3.46 -10.02
CA ALA A 346 -9.23 4.20 -10.30
C ALA A 346 -9.56 5.25 -9.22
N GLY A 347 -9.20 4.95 -7.95
CA GLY A 347 -9.52 5.79 -6.80
C GLY A 347 -9.07 7.24 -6.98
N PRO A 348 -7.77 7.55 -7.01
CA PRO A 348 -7.29 8.94 -7.08
C PRO A 348 -7.77 9.69 -8.32
N LEU A 349 -7.89 9.01 -9.46
CA LEU A 349 -8.36 9.61 -10.71
C LEU A 349 -9.82 10.05 -10.61
N THR A 350 -10.70 9.13 -10.18
CA THR A 350 -12.12 9.42 -10.05
C THR A 350 -12.41 10.42 -8.93
N THR A 351 -11.72 10.27 -7.79
CA THR A 351 -11.90 11.16 -6.65
C THR A 351 -11.35 12.57 -6.92
N GLY A 352 -10.26 12.70 -7.68
CA GLY A 352 -9.74 13.99 -8.10
C GLY A 352 -10.73 14.74 -9.01
N TRP A 353 -11.34 14.03 -9.98
CA TRP A 353 -12.40 14.59 -10.79
C TRP A 353 -13.63 14.99 -9.95
N MET A 354 -14.04 14.15 -9.00
CA MET A 354 -15.13 14.47 -8.08
C MET A 354 -14.87 15.73 -7.24
N ILE A 355 -13.63 15.96 -6.84
CA ILE A 355 -13.25 17.18 -6.10
C ILE A 355 -13.41 18.42 -6.99
N ASP A 356 -12.95 18.37 -8.23
CA ASP A 356 -13.06 19.52 -9.16
C ASP A 356 -14.52 19.88 -9.44
N GLU A 357 -15.42 18.90 -9.59
CA GLU A 357 -16.82 19.12 -9.99
C GLU A 357 -17.75 19.35 -8.78
N TYR A 358 -17.55 18.64 -7.67
CA TYR A 358 -18.51 18.57 -6.56
C TYR A 358 -17.89 18.83 -5.18
N GLY A 359 -16.58 19.03 -5.09
CA GLY A 359 -15.86 19.27 -3.83
C GLY A 359 -15.60 18.01 -3.00
N PHE A 360 -14.87 18.20 -1.89
CA PHE A 360 -14.43 17.13 -1.00
C PHE A 360 -15.59 16.37 -0.34
N GLY A 361 -16.68 17.03 0.02
CA GLY A 361 -17.86 16.40 0.64
C GLY A 361 -18.43 15.28 -0.23
N ALA A 362 -18.71 15.57 -1.50
CA ALA A 362 -19.23 14.58 -2.45
C ALA A 362 -18.22 13.47 -2.72
N MET A 363 -16.95 13.79 -2.80
CA MET A 363 -15.85 12.83 -2.96
C MET A 363 -15.82 11.84 -1.79
N TRP A 364 -15.93 12.32 -0.54
CA TRP A 364 -15.91 11.43 0.63
C TRP A 364 -17.17 10.55 0.72
N LEU A 365 -18.35 11.04 0.28
CA LEU A 365 -19.55 10.23 0.16
C LEU A 365 -19.34 9.09 -0.84
N LEU A 366 -18.72 9.36 -1.99
CA LEU A 366 -18.39 8.33 -2.97
C LEU A 366 -17.42 7.29 -2.39
N VAL A 367 -16.33 7.74 -1.77
CA VAL A 367 -15.30 6.88 -1.17
C VAL A 367 -15.89 5.99 -0.07
N GLY A 368 -16.69 6.57 0.84
CA GLY A 368 -17.34 5.84 1.92
C GLY A 368 -18.37 4.82 1.40
N THR A 369 -19.14 5.20 0.37
CA THR A 369 -20.10 4.29 -0.28
C THR A 369 -19.38 3.14 -0.98
N CYS A 370 -18.30 3.39 -1.72
CA CYS A 370 -17.49 2.34 -2.31
C CYS A 370 -16.91 1.40 -1.25
N MET A 371 -16.44 1.92 -0.12
CA MET A 371 -15.96 1.10 0.99
C MET A 371 -17.06 0.21 1.55
N LEU A 372 -18.27 0.73 1.72
CA LEU A 372 -19.44 -0.02 2.20
C LEU A 372 -19.86 -1.12 1.22
N VAL A 373 -19.88 -0.82 -0.08
CA VAL A 373 -20.16 -1.81 -1.14
C VAL A 373 -19.10 -2.91 -1.12
N GLY A 374 -17.83 -2.55 -1.03
CA GLY A 374 -16.73 -3.51 -0.90
C GLY A 374 -16.86 -4.39 0.35
N ALA A 375 -17.26 -3.82 1.48
CA ALA A 375 -17.54 -4.55 2.71
C ALA A 375 -18.69 -5.55 2.53
N ALA A 376 -19.81 -5.12 1.92
CA ALA A 376 -20.96 -5.97 1.65
C ALA A 376 -20.62 -7.15 0.72
N LEU A 377 -19.87 -6.91 -0.37
CA LEU A 377 -19.39 -7.95 -1.27
C LEU A 377 -18.45 -8.93 -0.58
N THR A 378 -17.55 -8.43 0.26
CA THR A 378 -16.62 -9.26 1.06
C THR A 378 -17.39 -10.13 2.06
N PHE A 379 -18.43 -9.58 2.69
CA PHE A 379 -19.29 -10.35 3.59
C PHE A 379 -20.10 -11.41 2.86
N TRP A 380 -20.60 -11.11 1.67
CA TRP A 380 -21.41 -12.04 0.87
C TRP A 380 -20.65 -13.31 0.49
N ILE A 381 -19.36 -13.21 0.22
CA ILE A 381 -18.51 -14.36 -0.16
C ILE A 381 -17.78 -15.01 1.03
N ARG A 382 -18.09 -14.65 2.26
CA ARG A 382 -17.35 -15.08 3.46
C ARG A 382 -17.26 -16.61 3.64
N ASP A 383 -18.29 -17.31 3.19
CA ASP A 383 -18.39 -18.78 3.35
C ASP A 383 -17.55 -19.54 2.30
N GLU A 384 -16.98 -18.85 1.33
CA GLU A 384 -16.10 -19.41 0.30
C GLU A 384 -14.60 -19.40 0.71
N PHE A 385 -14.26 -18.68 1.79
CA PHE A 385 -12.92 -18.45 2.33
C PHE A 385 -12.91 -18.58 3.85
#